data_5f1cf798d30ac7e24684e590f593f3c4
#
_entry.id   5f1cf798d30ac7e24684e590f593f3c4
#
_cell.length_a   1.000
_cell.length_b   1.000
_cell.length_c   1.000
_cell.angle_alpha   90.00
_cell.angle_beta   90.00
_cell.angle_gamma   90.00
#
_symmetry.space_group_name_H-M   'P 1'
#
loop_
_entity.id
_entity.type
_entity.pdbx_description
1 polymer ?
#
loop_
_entity_poly.entity_id
_entity_poly.type
_entity_poly.pdbx_seq_one_letter_code
_entity_poly.pdbx_strand_id
1 'polypeptide(L)'
;MIYLNKHPQKDTGTSIYTTKKGYFFQEAIDTDVKEALYMGQTIPDDVYDKAYFNVNGQYEESVRINNVYNRMILFDGNTQHAAQTFGKNSDRLTLNFFLKNITGPQQPFIRE
;
A
#
# COMPACT_ATOMS: atom_id res chain seq x y z
N MET A 1 7.82 5.89 5.91
CA MET A 1 6.99 5.14 6.87
C MET A 1 7.85 4.28 7.76
N ILE A 2 7.56 4.24 9.05
CA ILE A 2 8.27 3.42 10.05
C ILE A 2 7.27 2.51 10.74
N TYR A 3 7.58 1.22 10.89
CA TYR A 3 6.75 0.28 11.63
C TYR A 3 7.01 0.39 13.14
N LEU A 4 5.92 0.46 13.93
CA LEU A 4 5.98 0.68 15.37
C LEU A 4 5.52 -0.51 16.22
N ASN A 5 5.04 -1.59 15.60
CA ASN A 5 4.65 -2.80 16.33
C ASN A 5 5.89 -3.56 16.81
N LYS A 6 6.07 -3.70 18.13
CA LYS A 6 7.17 -4.51 18.71
C LYS A 6 7.04 -5.99 18.40
N HIS A 7 5.81 -6.48 18.33
CA HIS A 7 5.46 -7.87 18.03
C HIS A 7 4.41 -7.90 16.92
N PRO A 8 4.80 -7.63 15.66
CA PRO A 8 3.84 -7.55 14.58
C PRO A 8 3.27 -8.92 14.24
N GLN A 9 2.00 -8.94 13.87
CA GLN A 9 1.41 -10.14 13.30
C GLN A 9 2.00 -10.40 11.89
N LYS A 10 1.96 -11.66 11.50
CA LYS A 10 2.36 -12.07 10.15
C LYS A 10 1.51 -11.33 9.10
N ASP A 11 2.10 -11.01 7.97
CA ASP A 11 1.44 -10.37 6.82
C ASP A 11 0.78 -9.01 7.14
N THR A 12 1.33 -8.26 8.10
CA THR A 12 0.91 -6.88 8.41
C THR A 12 1.87 -5.82 7.87
N GLY A 13 2.74 -6.20 6.96
CA GLY A 13 3.68 -5.29 6.30
C GLY A 13 3.06 -4.46 5.20
N THR A 14 3.88 -4.06 4.25
CA THR A 14 3.49 -3.28 3.07
C THR A 14 3.95 -4.01 1.83
N SER A 15 3.09 -4.10 0.83
CA SER A 15 3.47 -4.59 -0.48
C SER A 15 3.48 -3.46 -1.51
N ILE A 16 4.44 -3.53 -2.42
CA ILE A 16 4.56 -2.67 -3.59
C ILE A 16 4.01 -3.46 -4.78
N TYR A 17 3.27 -2.77 -5.63
CA TYR A 17 2.59 -3.37 -6.76
C TYR A 17 3.02 -2.74 -8.07
N THR A 18 2.93 -3.53 -9.12
CA THR A 18 3.04 -3.08 -10.51
C THR A 18 1.76 -3.42 -11.25
N THR A 19 1.46 -2.67 -12.30
CA THR A 19 0.33 -2.97 -13.18
C THR A 19 0.63 -4.23 -13.98
N LYS A 20 -0.30 -5.16 -14.05
CA LYS A 20 -0.18 -6.38 -14.86
C LYS A 20 0.05 -6.03 -16.32
N LYS A 21 0.88 -6.82 -17.00
CA LYS A 21 1.16 -6.66 -18.41
C LYS A 21 -0.13 -6.70 -19.23
N GLY A 22 -0.34 -5.69 -20.08
CA GLY A 22 -1.56 -5.56 -20.90
C GLY A 22 -2.70 -4.78 -20.25
N TYR A 23 -2.56 -4.39 -18.99
CA TYR A 23 -3.48 -3.45 -18.35
C TYR A 23 -2.94 -2.02 -18.46
N PHE A 24 -3.81 -1.11 -18.87
CA PHE A 24 -3.52 0.31 -18.76
C PHE A 24 -4.08 0.81 -17.44
N PHE A 25 -3.35 1.71 -16.79
CA PHE A 25 -3.84 2.36 -15.58
C PHE A 25 -5.18 3.05 -15.91
N GLN A 26 -6.24 2.60 -15.25
CA GLN A 26 -7.54 3.27 -15.29
C GLN A 26 -7.69 4.06 -14.01
N GLU A 27 -7.71 5.38 -14.14
CA GLU A 27 -8.07 6.24 -13.02
C GLU A 27 -9.52 5.96 -12.58
N ALA A 28 -9.70 5.95 -11.29
CA ALA A 28 -11.01 6.10 -10.64
C ALA A 28 -12.08 5.04 -10.93
N ILE A 29 -11.69 3.77 -11.01
CA ILE A 29 -12.69 2.70 -10.90
C ILE A 29 -13.15 2.61 -9.43
N ASP A 30 -14.47 2.69 -9.23
CA ASP A 30 -15.11 2.54 -7.92
C ASP A 30 -14.58 3.50 -6.83
N THR A 31 -14.30 4.75 -7.20
CA THR A 31 -13.84 5.80 -6.27
C THR A 31 -14.85 6.09 -5.18
N ASP A 32 -16.14 6.05 -5.51
CA ASP A 32 -17.26 6.24 -4.60
C ASP A 32 -17.30 5.17 -3.50
N VAL A 33 -17.07 3.89 -3.86
CA VAL A 33 -16.98 2.80 -2.89
C VAL A 33 -15.79 2.99 -1.96
N LYS A 34 -14.65 3.37 -2.52
CA LYS A 34 -13.43 3.64 -1.76
C LYS A 34 -13.61 4.81 -0.79
N GLU A 35 -14.21 5.90 -1.25
CA GLU A 35 -14.50 7.07 -0.42
C GLU A 35 -15.48 6.72 0.71
N ALA A 36 -16.54 5.98 0.41
CA ALA A 36 -17.50 5.53 1.41
C ALA A 36 -16.84 4.68 2.52
N LEU A 37 -15.90 3.80 2.15
CA LEU A 37 -15.12 3.01 3.12
C LEU A 37 -14.24 3.90 4.02
N TYR A 38 -13.57 4.90 3.45
CA TYR A 38 -12.77 5.85 4.23
C TYR A 38 -13.62 6.70 5.19
N MET A 39 -14.88 6.95 4.83
CA MET A 39 -15.84 7.65 5.69
C MET A 39 -16.51 6.73 6.74
N GLY A 40 -16.09 5.46 6.81
CA GLY A 40 -16.62 4.49 7.76
C GLY A 40 -18.04 4.00 7.45
N GLN A 41 -18.51 4.17 6.23
CA GLN A 41 -19.82 3.69 5.80
C GLN A 41 -19.81 2.17 5.59
N THR A 42 -20.91 1.52 5.89
CA THR A 42 -21.12 0.10 5.60
C THR A 42 -21.52 -0.07 4.14
N ILE A 43 -20.80 -0.96 3.44
CA ILE A 43 -21.05 -1.28 2.05
C ILE A 43 -21.48 -2.75 1.96
N PRO A 44 -22.48 -3.10 1.14
CA PRO A 44 -22.83 -4.50 0.89
C PRO A 44 -21.64 -5.31 0.39
N ASP A 45 -21.51 -6.55 0.85
CA ASP A 45 -20.35 -7.41 0.56
C ASP A 45 -20.13 -7.62 -0.94
N ASP A 46 -21.21 -7.83 -1.70
CA ASP A 46 -21.15 -8.01 -3.16
C ASP A 46 -20.64 -6.77 -3.90
N VAL A 47 -20.99 -5.57 -3.43
CA VAL A 47 -20.52 -4.30 -3.97
C VAL A 47 -19.03 -4.12 -3.62
N TYR A 48 -18.66 -4.42 -2.38
CA TYR A 48 -17.27 -4.37 -1.95
C TYR A 48 -16.39 -5.32 -2.74
N ASP A 49 -16.78 -6.58 -2.88
CA ASP A 49 -16.00 -7.61 -3.57
C ASP A 49 -15.79 -7.25 -5.05
N LYS A 50 -16.84 -6.74 -5.71
CA LYS A 50 -16.74 -6.28 -7.10
C LYS A 50 -15.78 -5.09 -7.24
N ALA A 51 -15.90 -4.09 -6.40
CA ALA A 51 -15.02 -2.92 -6.40
C ALA A 51 -13.57 -3.32 -6.08
N TYR A 52 -13.36 -4.19 -5.10
CA TYR A 52 -12.06 -4.73 -4.73
C TYR A 52 -11.41 -5.45 -5.93
N PHE A 53 -12.16 -6.32 -6.60
CA PHE A 53 -11.66 -7.04 -7.78
C PHE A 53 -11.31 -6.09 -8.92
N ASN A 54 -12.17 -5.11 -9.21
CA ASN A 54 -11.94 -4.14 -10.27
C ASN A 54 -10.69 -3.29 -10.03
N VAL A 55 -10.50 -2.82 -8.80
CA VAL A 55 -9.35 -1.98 -8.43
C VAL A 55 -8.07 -2.80 -8.32
N ASN A 56 -8.10 -3.91 -7.58
CA ASN A 56 -6.89 -4.66 -7.26
C ASN A 56 -6.52 -5.69 -8.33
N GLY A 57 -7.48 -6.16 -9.12
CA GLY A 57 -7.27 -7.19 -10.14
C GLY A 57 -6.28 -6.80 -11.26
N GLN A 58 -6.06 -5.51 -11.47
CA GLN A 58 -5.10 -4.98 -12.44
C GLN A 58 -3.64 -4.94 -11.96
N TYR A 59 -3.41 -5.22 -10.68
CA TYR A 59 -2.09 -5.15 -10.06
C TYR A 59 -1.55 -6.52 -9.71
N GLU A 60 -0.23 -6.62 -9.69
CA GLU A 60 0.49 -7.77 -9.16
C GLU A 60 1.53 -7.30 -8.13
N GLU A 61 1.71 -8.09 -7.08
CA GLU A 61 2.69 -7.80 -6.05
C GLU A 61 4.10 -7.99 -6.62
N SER A 62 4.93 -6.94 -6.53
CA SER A 62 6.33 -6.98 -6.98
C SER A 62 7.30 -7.06 -5.82
N VAL A 63 7.01 -6.39 -4.70
CA VAL A 63 7.85 -6.41 -3.51
C VAL A 63 6.99 -6.57 -2.27
N ARG A 64 7.34 -7.52 -1.41
CA ARG A 64 6.72 -7.74 -0.11
C ARG A 64 7.68 -7.32 1.00
N ILE A 65 7.28 -6.35 1.81
CA ILE A 65 8.08 -5.82 2.92
C ILE A 65 7.41 -6.21 4.23
N ASN A 66 8.08 -7.04 5.01
CA ASN A 66 7.55 -7.48 6.29
C ASN A 66 7.51 -6.34 7.31
N ASN A 67 6.46 -6.32 8.13
CA ASN A 67 6.39 -5.48 9.31
C ASN A 67 7.45 -5.98 10.32
N VAL A 68 8.47 -5.15 10.53
CA VAL A 68 9.52 -5.39 11.52
C VAL A 68 9.65 -4.11 12.33
N TYR A 69 9.64 -4.25 13.64
CA TYR A 69 9.75 -3.10 14.55
C TYR A 69 10.92 -2.19 14.17
N ASN A 70 10.66 -0.91 14.13
CA ASN A 70 11.63 0.14 13.79
C ASN A 70 12.22 0.06 12.36
N ARG A 71 11.66 -0.75 11.48
CA ARG A 71 12.01 -0.74 10.06
C ARG A 71 11.43 0.50 9.39
N MET A 72 12.27 1.26 8.74
CA MET A 72 11.87 2.37 7.88
C MET A 72 11.82 1.91 6.42
N ILE A 73 10.79 2.32 5.72
CA ILE A 73 10.70 2.19 4.26
C ILE A 73 10.47 3.56 3.64
N LEU A 74 11.13 3.81 2.52
CA LEU A 74 11.01 5.02 1.73
C LEU A 74 10.70 4.64 0.28
N PHE A 75 9.69 5.24 -0.30
CA PHE A 75 9.30 5.03 -1.67
C PHE A 75 8.68 6.30 -2.25
N ASP A 76 8.66 6.41 -3.57
CA ASP A 76 8.02 7.52 -4.27
C ASP A 76 6.51 7.52 -4.02
N GLY A 77 5.92 8.72 -3.86
CA GLY A 77 4.48 8.88 -3.62
C GLY A 77 3.57 8.31 -4.71
N ASN A 78 4.09 8.16 -5.93
CA ASN A 78 3.36 7.56 -7.05
C ASN A 78 3.47 6.02 -7.09
N THR A 79 4.25 5.42 -6.19
CA THR A 79 4.38 3.96 -6.12
C THR A 79 3.08 3.34 -5.63
N GLN A 80 2.50 2.43 -6.40
CA GLN A 80 1.33 1.67 -5.98
C GLN A 80 1.72 0.77 -4.80
N HIS A 81 1.04 0.95 -3.68
CA HIS A 81 1.33 0.21 -2.46
C HIS A 81 0.06 -0.01 -1.63
N ALA A 82 0.09 -1.05 -0.83
CA ALA A 82 -0.97 -1.32 0.14
C ALA A 82 -0.44 -2.02 1.40
N ALA A 83 -1.16 -1.89 2.49
CA ALA A 83 -1.00 -2.79 3.62
C ALA A 83 -1.38 -4.21 3.19
N GLN A 84 -0.58 -5.20 3.60
CA GLN A 84 -0.88 -6.61 3.31
C GLN A 84 -2.17 -7.03 4.01
N THR A 85 -2.23 -6.81 5.31
CA THR A 85 -3.45 -6.89 6.12
C THR A 85 -3.34 -5.93 7.31
N PHE A 86 -4.44 -5.67 7.98
CA PHE A 86 -4.44 -4.89 9.22
C PHE A 86 -4.30 -5.74 10.49
N GLY A 87 -4.25 -7.07 10.34
CA GLY A 87 -4.25 -8.01 11.45
C GLY A 87 -5.66 -8.28 12.00
N LYS A 88 -5.79 -9.31 12.81
CA LYS A 88 -7.10 -9.71 13.38
C LYS A 88 -7.28 -9.29 14.84
N ASN A 89 -6.20 -9.24 15.61
CA ASN A 89 -6.24 -9.10 17.07
C ASN A 89 -5.34 -7.99 17.62
N SER A 90 -4.73 -7.20 16.77
CA SER A 90 -3.88 -6.07 17.16
C SER A 90 -3.86 -5.01 16.09
N ASP A 91 -3.67 -3.77 16.53
CA ASP A 91 -3.54 -2.65 15.62
C ASP A 91 -2.23 -2.74 14.82
N ARG A 92 -2.29 -2.37 13.56
CA ARG A 92 -1.11 -2.14 12.75
C ARG A 92 -0.68 -0.67 12.91
N LEU A 93 0.42 -0.46 13.60
CA LEU A 93 0.93 0.88 13.89
C LEU A 93 2.06 1.27 12.94
N THR A 94 1.91 2.42 12.31
CA THR A 94 2.94 3.02 11.46
C THR A 94 3.04 4.52 11.69
N LEU A 95 4.23 5.05 11.55
CA LEU A 95 4.49 6.48 11.51
C LEU A 95 4.83 6.87 10.08
N ASN A 96 4.07 7.79 9.48
CA ASN A 96 4.23 8.23 8.11
C ASN A 96 4.75 9.65 8.03
N PHE A 97 5.69 9.88 7.11
CA PHE A 97 6.20 11.20 6.75
C PHE A 97 6.02 11.41 5.25
N PHE A 98 5.62 12.59 4.88
CA PHE A 98 5.55 13.04 3.49
C PHE A 98 6.63 14.08 3.26
N LEU A 99 7.58 13.77 2.38
CA LEU A 99 8.72 14.61 2.10
C LEU A 99 8.55 15.27 0.72
N LYS A 100 8.88 16.56 0.64
CA LYS A 100 8.94 17.31 -0.62
C LYS A 100 10.33 17.93 -0.78
N ASN A 101 10.74 18.13 -2.03
CA ASN A 101 11.96 18.84 -2.38
C ASN A 101 13.21 18.28 -1.66
N ILE A 102 13.33 16.94 -1.66
CA ILE A 102 14.48 16.28 -1.08
C ILE A 102 15.71 16.64 -1.91
N THR A 103 16.68 17.31 -1.27
CA THR A 103 17.99 17.59 -1.84
C THR A 103 19.02 16.71 -1.18
N GLY A 104 19.95 16.21 -1.95
CA GLY A 104 21.00 15.32 -1.45
C GLY A 104 22.12 15.17 -2.47
N PRO A 105 23.18 14.46 -2.12
CA PRO A 105 24.22 14.14 -3.08
C PRO A 105 23.64 13.36 -4.25
N GLN A 106 24.26 13.51 -5.43
CA GLN A 106 23.84 12.75 -6.62
C GLN A 106 23.77 11.27 -6.28
N GLN A 107 22.70 10.63 -6.73
CA GLN A 107 22.59 9.19 -6.58
C GLN A 107 23.73 8.49 -7.31
N PRO A 108 24.33 7.47 -6.73
CA PRO A 108 25.34 6.69 -7.42
C PRO A 108 24.72 6.01 -8.64
N PHE A 109 25.51 5.85 -9.68
CA PHE A 109 25.10 5.05 -10.84
C PHE A 109 24.75 3.62 -10.39
N ILE A 110 23.71 3.05 -10.99
CA ILE A 110 23.39 1.64 -10.82
C ILE A 110 24.59 0.84 -11.30
N ARG A 111 25.09 -0.03 -10.46
CA ARG A 111 26.16 -0.98 -10.84
C ARG A 111 25.49 -2.21 -11.44
N GLU A 112 25.90 -2.54 -12.63
CA GLU A 112 25.55 -3.80 -13.26
C GLU A 112 26.29 -4.98 -12.61
#